data_d7e2e6e7ef2151742c374212acaed867
#
_entry.id   d7e2e6e7ef2151742c374212acaed867
#
_cell.length_a   1.000
_cell.length_b   1.000
_cell.length_c   1.000
_cell.angle_alpha   90.00
_cell.angle_beta   90.00
_cell.angle_gamma   90.00
#
_symmetry.space_group_name_H-M   'P 1'
#
loop_
_entity.id
_entity.type
_entity.pdbx_description
1 polymer ?
#
loop_
_entity_poly.entity_id
_entity_poly.type
_entity_poly.pdbx_seq_one_letter_code
_entity_poly.pdbx_strand_id
1 'polypeptide(L)' 'IQIFHVSCAEAAEEIARAQARGVKVWGETCPQYVTLTADDMARPGFEGAKFMCSPAPRTTEEHARIWDMIRRGVL' A
#
# COMPACT_ATOMS: atom_id res chain seq x y z
N ILE A 1 -6.00 14.21 9.88
CA ILE A 1 -5.44 14.02 8.53
C ILE A 1 -5.56 12.54 8.16
N GLN A 2 -6.03 12.27 6.95
CA GLN A 2 -6.09 10.92 6.41
C GLN A 2 -5.21 10.83 5.16
N ILE A 3 -4.34 9.83 5.13
CA ILE A 3 -3.46 9.56 3.99
C ILE A 3 -4.10 8.44 3.17
N PHE A 4 -4.45 8.73 1.93
CA PHE A 4 -5.11 7.77 1.03
C PHE A 4 -4.11 6.91 0.28
N HIS A 5 -4.52 5.70 -0.05
CA HIS A 5 -3.82 4.82 -1.02
C HIS A 5 -2.39 4.50 -0.62
N VAL A 6 -2.16 4.13 0.63
CA VAL A 6 -0.85 3.70 1.09
C VAL A 6 -0.49 2.40 0.38
N SER A 7 0.55 2.43 -0.43
CA SER A 7 0.92 1.33 -1.33
C SER A 7 2.16 0.55 -0.91
N CYS A 8 2.87 1.00 0.13
CA CYS A 8 4.08 0.34 0.60
C CYS A 8 4.24 0.50 2.11
N ALA A 9 5.01 -0.42 2.69
CA ALA A 9 5.21 -0.44 4.14
C ALA A 9 5.99 0.76 4.65
N GLU A 10 6.93 1.29 3.85
CA GLU A 10 7.70 2.47 4.25
C GLU A 10 6.79 3.67 4.53
N ALA A 11 5.80 3.89 3.68
CA ALA A 11 4.83 4.96 3.90
C ALA A 11 3.98 4.68 5.15
N ALA A 12 3.56 3.43 5.35
CA ALA A 12 2.80 3.05 6.55
C ALA A 12 3.63 3.23 7.82
N GLU A 13 4.92 2.95 7.78
CA GLU A 13 5.80 3.16 8.93
C GLU A 13 5.92 4.64 9.31
N GLU A 14 5.94 5.54 8.34
CA GLU A 14 5.94 6.99 8.64
C GLU A 14 4.63 7.39 9.33
N ILE A 15 3.51 6.83 8.91
CA ILE A 15 2.22 7.05 9.58
C ILE A 15 2.29 6.53 11.02
N ALA A 16 2.82 5.32 11.21
CA ALA A 16 2.96 4.73 12.54
C ALA A 16 3.83 5.59 13.46
N ARG A 17 4.95 6.12 12.95
CA ARG A 17 5.81 7.03 13.72
C ARG A 17 5.07 8.30 14.11
N ALA A 18 4.30 8.88 13.20
CA ALA A 18 3.51 10.06 13.49
C ALA A 18 2.44 9.78 14.55
N GLN A 19 1.75 8.65 14.46
CA GLN A 19 0.77 8.22 15.46
C GLN A 19 1.42 8.07 16.84
N ALA A 20 2.61 7.48 16.87
CA ALA A 20 3.36 7.30 18.12
C ALA A 20 3.74 8.63 18.78
N ARG A 21 3.91 9.70 17.99
CA ARG A 21 4.16 11.05 18.50
C ARG A 21 2.88 11.80 18.90
N GLY A 22 1.73 11.16 18.79
CA GLY A 22 0.44 11.78 19.13
C GLY A 22 -0.19 12.59 17.99
N VAL A 23 0.34 12.52 16.78
CA VAL A 23 -0.26 13.17 15.62
C VAL A 23 -1.54 12.44 15.23
N LYS A 24 -2.61 13.17 15.03
CA LYS A 24 -3.89 12.60 14.59
C LYS A 24 -3.87 12.38 13.09
N VAL A 25 -3.33 11.25 12.68
CA VAL A 25 -3.21 10.84 11.30
C VAL A 25 -3.64 9.38 11.14
N TRP A 26 -4.34 9.10 10.06
CA TRP A 26 -4.79 7.75 9.71
C TRP A 26 -4.33 7.45 8.29
N GLY A 27 -4.02 6.18 8.05
CA GLY A 27 -3.68 5.70 6.73
C GLY A 27 -4.76 4.78 6.18
N GLU A 28 -4.90 4.77 4.88
CA GLU A 28 -5.81 3.90 4.16
C GLU A 28 -5.04 3.17 3.06
N THR A 29 -5.28 1.89 2.92
CA THR A 29 -4.78 1.15 1.78
C THR A 29 -5.95 0.60 0.96
N CYS A 30 -5.65 -0.05 -0.15
CA CYS A 30 -6.68 -0.59 -1.05
C CYS A 30 -6.37 -2.05 -1.36
N PRO A 31 -7.39 -2.86 -1.72
CA PRO A 31 -7.20 -4.29 -1.99
C PRO A 31 -6.12 -4.60 -3.01
N GLN A 32 -5.96 -3.77 -4.04
CA GLN A 32 -4.97 -4.00 -5.09
C GLN A 32 -3.53 -4.01 -4.54
N TYR A 33 -3.25 -3.31 -3.44
CA TYR A 33 -1.90 -3.23 -2.88
C TYR A 33 -1.52 -4.46 -2.06
N VAL A 34 -2.47 -5.36 -1.79
CA VAL A 34 -2.22 -6.62 -1.09
C VAL A 34 -2.54 -7.84 -1.94
N THR A 35 -2.93 -7.65 -3.21
CA THR A 35 -3.30 -8.74 -4.13
C THR A 35 -2.58 -8.69 -5.47
N LEU A 36 -2.23 -7.50 -5.96
CA LEU A 36 -1.55 -7.30 -7.23
C LEU A 36 -0.10 -6.90 -7.03
N THR A 37 0.71 -7.14 -8.06
CA THR A 37 2.13 -6.75 -8.03
C THR A 37 2.49 -5.96 -9.29
N ALA A 38 3.69 -5.38 -9.29
CA ALA A 38 4.24 -4.71 -10.46
C ALA A 38 4.34 -5.64 -11.67
N ASP A 39 4.51 -6.94 -11.45
CA ASP A 39 4.56 -7.94 -12.53
C ASP A 39 3.23 -8.03 -13.29
N ASP A 40 2.11 -7.77 -12.62
CA ASP A 40 0.81 -7.74 -13.30
C ASP A 40 0.75 -6.63 -14.35
N MET A 41 1.38 -5.48 -14.08
CA MET A 41 1.45 -4.37 -15.03
C MET A 41 2.39 -4.66 -16.19
N ALA A 42 3.32 -5.60 -16.03
CA ALA A 42 4.31 -5.97 -17.05
C ALA A 42 3.81 -7.02 -18.02
N ARG A 43 2.54 -7.44 -17.95
CA ARG A 43 1.97 -8.42 -18.86
C ARG A 43 2.02 -7.92 -20.30
N PRO A 44 2.27 -8.81 -21.29
CA PRO A 44 2.45 -8.41 -22.69
C PRO A 44 1.20 -7.77 -23.28
N GLY A 45 1.39 -6.95 -24.29
CA GLY A 45 0.31 -6.22 -24.96
C GLY A 45 -0.34 -5.22 -24.03
N PHE A 46 -1.65 -5.08 -24.12
CA PHE A 46 -2.42 -4.19 -23.24
C PHE A 46 -2.94 -4.89 -21.98
N GLU A 47 -2.60 -6.16 -21.75
CA GLU A 47 -3.08 -6.88 -20.58
C GLU A 47 -2.63 -6.22 -19.28
N GLY A 48 -1.39 -5.71 -19.23
CA GLY A 48 -0.87 -5.02 -18.05
C GLY A 48 -1.60 -3.73 -17.71
N ALA A 49 -2.21 -3.09 -18.70
CA ALA A 49 -2.92 -1.82 -18.50
C ALA A 49 -4.11 -1.96 -17.56
N LYS A 50 -4.71 -3.14 -17.46
CA LYS A 50 -5.83 -3.41 -16.56
C LYS A 50 -5.45 -3.27 -15.09
N PHE A 51 -4.17 -3.38 -14.76
CA PHE A 51 -3.66 -3.37 -13.41
C PHE A 51 -2.99 -2.05 -13.02
N MET A 52 -3.08 -1.06 -13.90
CA MET A 52 -2.54 0.27 -13.63
C MET A 52 -3.41 1.00 -12.61
N CYS A 53 -2.75 1.59 -11.62
CA CYS A 53 -3.40 2.46 -10.64
C CYS A 53 -2.35 3.43 -10.08
N SER A 54 -2.80 4.41 -9.36
CA SER A 54 -1.90 5.40 -8.74
C SER A 54 -2.18 5.47 -7.22
N PRO A 55 -1.20 5.17 -6.39
CA PRO A 55 0.13 4.61 -6.70
C PRO A 55 0.07 3.24 -7.38
N ALA A 56 1.15 2.89 -8.07
CA ALA A 56 1.24 1.59 -8.74
C ALA A 56 1.41 0.44 -7.74
N PRO A 57 0.95 -0.78 -8.08
CA PRO A 57 1.27 -1.98 -7.28
C PRO A 57 2.78 -2.19 -7.18
N ARG A 58 3.20 -2.78 -6.06
CA ARG A 58 4.60 -3.00 -5.72
C ARG A 58 4.98 -4.47 -5.83
N THR A 59 5.96 -4.91 -5.06
CA THR A 59 6.44 -6.29 -5.06
C THR A 59 5.59 -7.16 -4.14
N THR A 60 5.68 -8.49 -4.31
CA THR A 60 4.97 -9.46 -3.47
C THR A 60 5.35 -9.31 -1.98
N GLU A 61 6.61 -8.98 -1.70
CA GLU A 61 7.08 -8.80 -0.32
C GLU A 61 6.32 -7.71 0.42
N GLU A 62 5.84 -6.71 -0.29
CA GLU A 62 5.04 -5.64 0.31
C GLU A 62 3.69 -6.14 0.83
N HIS A 63 3.12 -7.18 0.23
CA HIS A 63 1.81 -7.68 0.65
C HIS A 63 1.80 -8.07 2.14
N ALA A 64 2.76 -8.89 2.57
CA ALA A 64 2.84 -9.32 3.96
C ALA A 64 3.06 -8.13 4.91
N ARG A 65 3.90 -7.18 4.50
CA ARG A 65 4.21 -5.99 5.29
C ARG A 65 3.00 -5.08 5.45
N ILE A 66 2.22 -4.88 4.39
CA ILE A 66 0.98 -4.08 4.46
C ILE A 66 -0.06 -4.80 5.31
N TRP A 67 -0.22 -6.11 5.16
CA TRP A 67 -1.12 -6.90 6.01
C TRP A 67 -0.75 -6.76 7.50
N ASP A 68 0.54 -6.73 7.81
CA ASP A 68 0.99 -6.52 9.18
C ASP A 68 0.59 -5.13 9.69
N MET A 69 0.72 -4.09 8.87
CA MET A 69 0.30 -2.74 9.22
C MET A 69 -1.20 -2.63 9.48
N ILE A 70 -2.01 -3.38 8.71
CA ILE A 70 -3.45 -3.46 8.94
C ILE A 70 -3.72 -4.14 10.29
N ARG A 71 -3.04 -5.26 10.55
CA ARG A 71 -3.21 -6.01 11.80
C ARG A 71 -2.83 -5.18 13.02
N ARG A 72 -1.83 -4.34 12.89
CA ARG A 72 -1.36 -3.44 13.96
C ARG A 72 -2.25 -2.20 14.15
N GLY A 73 -3.21 -1.98 13.25
CA GLY A 73 -4.10 -0.84 13.34
C GLY A 73 -3.51 0.47 12.82
N VAL A 74 -2.41 0.42 12.06
CA VAL A 74 -1.80 1.60 11.43
C VAL A 74 -2.63 2.03 10.21
N LEU A 75 -3.13 1.04 9.48
CA LEU A 75 -3.97 1.23 8.31
C LEU A 75 -5.38 0.71 8.56
#